data_ca0b83cfe272615bfb841bfbc160f2fe
#
_entry.id   ca0b83cfe272615bfb841bfbc160f2fe
#
_cell.length_a   1.000
_cell.length_b   1.000
_cell.length_c   1.000
_cell.angle_alpha   90.00
_cell.angle_beta   90.00
_cell.angle_gamma   90.00
#
_symmetry.space_group_name_H-M   'P 1'
#
loop_
_entity.id
_entity.type
_entity.pdbx_description
1 polymer ?
#
loop_
_entity_poly.entity_id
_entity_poly.type
_entity_poly.pdbx_seq_one_letter_code
_entity_poly.pdbx_strand_id
1 'polypeptide(L)'
;MGNRRGKSGNSDRFYFLGRTVPGIRTRNDLYESMNYTSFWWTHEEDEPKTFGFVLSPKMGDWLAEQCTKQMKAYERKEKDTPYLKVSGKVDSRLYPGEIEVVEAVLPGETEEAVLISAHLCHPKCSCNDNASGVSASIEVLRSLKSLMDAGKIDRNKRTIKVILIPEFTGTFAYLSEKNHRENVMGAINLDMVGGRQTRFYGPITGTSLPGSTPSFINDLTSLCLDYAAEEAPNLSGKMVSKTNYTFESFSGGSDHVVFSDPTVGIPCCMLGQWPDLNYHTATDTLDVIDSEVLAFSCRTAALFAYTLANLNENHIREIQNKAHVNLSKRLAETAQLVLDKKLENAQINYHLKHIEQYFMQSAEDYKRVSDIDNAFVEKEKQWIITAVNQMMNYLGVGENELKIQDSRVFERTYVGPINSLVDCVTRYPQSKQLHEVYQQKTKALGMSVHTLETLMQFYLDGKRTVSEIAQCIQCDTLIECHEVVSSFAELLEGMGLVKEK
;
A
#
# COMPACT_ATOMS: atom_id res chain seq x y z
N MET A 1 -16.83 -8.51 -22.37
CA MET A 1 -17.19 -8.98 -23.74
C MET A 1 -16.46 -10.28 -24.01
N GLY A 2 -17.23 -11.28 -24.43
CA GLY A 2 -16.95 -12.68 -24.27
C GLY A 2 -15.72 -13.27 -24.95
N ASN A 3 -15.16 -14.25 -24.29
CA ASN A 3 -14.27 -15.27 -24.81
C ASN A 3 -14.91 -16.00 -26.00
N ARG A 4 -14.39 -15.82 -27.20
CA ARG A 4 -14.63 -16.78 -28.30
C ARG A 4 -13.40 -17.67 -28.44
N ARG A 5 -13.52 -18.92 -28.02
CA ARG A 5 -12.57 -19.99 -28.33
C ARG A 5 -12.78 -20.42 -29.79
N GLY A 6 -11.82 -20.10 -30.65
CA GLY A 6 -11.73 -20.72 -31.98
C GLY A 6 -10.94 -22.03 -31.90
N LYS A 7 -11.54 -23.16 -32.28
CA LYS A 7 -10.85 -24.43 -32.51
C LYS A 7 -10.24 -24.44 -33.90
N SER A 8 -8.92 -24.44 -34.03
CA SER A 8 -8.19 -25.04 -35.15
C SER A 8 -6.76 -25.34 -34.74
N GLY A 9 -6.22 -26.44 -35.15
CA GLY A 9 -4.94 -26.97 -34.74
C GLY A 9 -3.75 -26.13 -35.17
N ASN A 10 -2.69 -26.23 -34.37
CA ASN A 10 -1.40 -25.52 -34.37
C ASN A 10 -1.43 -24.02 -34.07
N SER A 11 -1.36 -23.75 -32.82
CA SER A 11 -0.37 -23.02 -32.04
C SER A 11 -0.03 -21.60 -32.33
N ASP A 12 -0.78 -20.62 -32.65
CA ASP A 12 -0.45 -19.24 -32.31
C ASP A 12 -1.68 -18.55 -31.77
N ARG A 13 -1.93 -18.79 -30.44
CA ARG A 13 -3.06 -18.18 -29.76
C ARG A 13 -2.69 -16.78 -29.33
N PHE A 14 -3.18 -15.78 -30.05
CA PHE A 14 -3.18 -14.41 -29.58
C PHE A 14 -4.28 -14.23 -28.53
N TYR A 15 -3.89 -13.93 -27.31
CA TYR A 15 -4.82 -13.48 -26.28
C TYR A 15 -4.86 -11.96 -26.32
N PHE A 16 -6.01 -11.38 -26.61
CA PHE A 16 -6.24 -9.98 -26.30
C PHE A 16 -6.49 -9.90 -24.78
N LEU A 17 -5.44 -9.53 -24.03
CA LEU A 17 -5.61 -9.06 -22.66
C LEU A 17 -6.41 -7.76 -22.75
N GLY A 18 -7.61 -7.79 -22.21
CA GLY A 18 -8.43 -6.60 -22.11
C GLY A 18 -7.74 -5.56 -21.23
N ARG A 19 -8.03 -4.30 -21.49
CA ARG A 19 -7.60 -3.09 -20.81
C ARG A 19 -7.01 -3.27 -19.44
N THR A 20 -5.73 -3.00 -19.29
CA THR A 20 -5.08 -2.65 -18.02
C THR A 20 -5.04 -1.12 -17.87
N VAL A 21 -6.20 -0.48 -17.92
CA VAL A 21 -6.29 0.95 -17.57
C VAL A 21 -6.70 1.02 -16.11
N PRO A 22 -5.88 1.60 -15.22
CA PRO A 22 -6.32 1.94 -13.88
C PRO A 22 -7.66 2.70 -13.95
N GLY A 23 -8.58 2.43 -13.03
CA GLY A 23 -9.92 3.04 -13.02
C GLY A 23 -9.95 4.58 -12.97
N ILE A 24 -8.78 5.20 -12.75
CA ILE A 24 -8.55 6.65 -12.74
C ILE A 24 -8.42 7.28 -14.13
N ARG A 25 -8.25 6.48 -15.19
CA ARG A 25 -8.07 6.97 -16.56
C ARG A 25 -9.27 6.63 -17.42
N THR A 26 -9.68 7.59 -18.25
CA THR A 26 -10.54 7.30 -19.39
C THR A 26 -9.68 6.89 -20.59
N ARG A 27 -10.30 6.26 -21.57
CA ARG A 27 -9.63 5.84 -22.82
C ARG A 27 -8.93 7.00 -23.55
N ASN A 28 -9.41 8.22 -23.38
CA ASN A 28 -8.94 9.40 -24.11
C ASN A 28 -7.84 10.18 -23.40
N ASP A 29 -7.58 9.90 -22.11
CA ASP A 29 -6.63 10.70 -21.33
C ASP A 29 -5.20 10.53 -21.81
N LEU A 30 -4.78 9.34 -22.19
CA LEU A 30 -3.44 9.07 -22.73
C LEU A 30 -3.55 8.22 -24.01
N TYR A 31 -4.29 8.73 -24.99
CA TYR A 31 -4.68 7.97 -26.16
C TYR A 31 -3.52 7.44 -27.01
N GLU A 32 -2.39 8.14 -27.01
CA GLU A 32 -1.17 7.75 -27.74
C GLU A 32 -0.11 7.07 -26.87
N SER A 33 -0.30 7.04 -25.54
CA SER A 33 0.66 6.46 -24.61
C SER A 33 0.52 4.94 -24.51
N MET A 34 1.64 4.26 -24.35
CA MET A 34 1.69 2.83 -24.09
C MET A 34 1.83 2.59 -22.60
N ASN A 35 1.01 1.68 -22.08
CA ASN A 35 1.21 1.12 -20.75
C ASN A 35 2.26 0.03 -20.82
N TYR A 36 2.91 -0.28 -19.71
CA TYR A 36 3.61 -1.54 -19.59
C TYR A 36 2.78 -2.55 -18.78
N THR A 37 3.14 -3.82 -18.92
CA THR A 37 2.62 -4.90 -18.09
C THR A 37 3.76 -5.88 -17.82
N SER A 38 3.71 -6.53 -16.67
CA SER A 38 4.74 -7.49 -16.25
C SER A 38 4.21 -8.91 -16.36
N PHE A 39 5.12 -9.83 -16.69
CA PHE A 39 4.91 -11.26 -16.59
C PHE A 39 5.88 -11.79 -15.52
N TRP A 40 5.35 -12.42 -14.51
CA TRP A 40 6.12 -13.01 -13.41
C TRP A 40 6.43 -14.48 -13.75
N TRP A 41 7.41 -14.67 -14.63
CA TRP A 41 7.80 -16.01 -15.01
C TRP A 41 8.82 -16.59 -14.05
N THR A 42 8.65 -17.89 -13.74
CA THR A 42 9.63 -18.72 -13.04
C THR A 42 10.40 -19.57 -14.05
N HIS A 43 11.30 -20.44 -13.57
CA HIS A 43 12.01 -21.40 -14.41
C HIS A 43 11.32 -22.79 -14.44
N GLU A 44 10.09 -22.89 -13.99
CA GLU A 44 9.34 -24.14 -13.97
C GLU A 44 9.04 -24.60 -15.41
N GLU A 45 9.22 -25.92 -15.68
CA GLU A 45 9.14 -26.45 -17.04
C GLU A 45 7.73 -26.41 -17.63
N ASP A 46 6.71 -26.51 -16.78
CA ASP A 46 5.29 -26.51 -17.16
C ASP A 46 4.65 -25.13 -17.21
N GLU A 47 5.41 -24.08 -16.91
CA GLU A 47 4.93 -22.72 -16.98
C GLU A 47 4.67 -22.28 -18.42
N PRO A 48 3.48 -21.75 -18.77
CA PRO A 48 3.18 -21.34 -20.14
C PRO A 48 4.04 -20.13 -20.54
N LYS A 49 5.00 -20.37 -21.43
CA LYS A 49 5.87 -19.31 -22.00
C LYS A 49 5.10 -18.54 -23.05
N THR A 50 4.49 -17.43 -22.67
CA THR A 50 3.79 -16.53 -23.58
C THR A 50 4.56 -15.23 -23.76
N PHE A 51 4.26 -14.49 -24.80
CA PHE A 51 4.75 -13.14 -25.02
C PHE A 51 3.61 -12.25 -25.54
N GLY A 52 3.79 -10.94 -25.45
CA GLY A 52 2.79 -10.00 -25.92
C GLY A 52 3.41 -8.68 -26.36
N PHE A 53 2.64 -7.89 -27.08
CA PHE A 53 2.94 -6.50 -27.41
C PHE A 53 1.86 -5.61 -26.83
N VAL A 54 2.27 -4.54 -26.17
CA VAL A 54 1.36 -3.51 -25.66
C VAL A 54 1.23 -2.44 -26.75
N LEU A 55 0.00 -2.08 -27.06
CA LEU A 55 -0.33 -1.03 -28.02
C LEU A 55 -0.94 0.16 -27.28
N SER A 56 -0.68 1.37 -27.78
CA SER A 56 -1.46 2.52 -27.35
C SER A 56 -2.95 2.35 -27.69
N PRO A 57 -3.88 3.00 -26.99
CA PRO A 57 -5.31 2.98 -27.35
C PRO A 57 -5.54 3.34 -28.82
N LYS A 58 -4.81 4.31 -29.36
CA LYS A 58 -4.86 4.72 -30.78
C LYS A 58 -4.51 3.57 -31.72
N MET A 59 -3.40 2.88 -31.46
CA MET A 59 -2.98 1.76 -32.29
C MET A 59 -3.93 0.56 -32.15
N GLY A 60 -4.42 0.31 -30.93
CA GLY A 60 -5.39 -0.74 -30.65
C GLY A 60 -6.72 -0.52 -31.39
N ASP A 61 -7.19 0.72 -31.45
CA ASP A 61 -8.41 1.08 -32.19
C ASP A 61 -8.24 0.89 -33.68
N TRP A 62 -7.12 1.36 -34.22
CA TRP A 62 -6.80 1.14 -35.64
C TRP A 62 -6.78 -0.36 -35.97
N LEU A 63 -6.10 -1.16 -35.14
CA LEU A 63 -6.03 -2.62 -35.38
C LEU A 63 -7.42 -3.27 -35.29
N ALA A 64 -8.22 -2.90 -34.30
CA ALA A 64 -9.59 -3.39 -34.12
C ALA A 64 -10.49 -3.04 -35.34
N GLU A 65 -10.31 -1.83 -35.89
CA GLU A 65 -11.02 -1.40 -37.08
C GLU A 65 -10.62 -2.27 -38.31
N GLN A 66 -9.31 -2.51 -38.51
CA GLN A 66 -8.84 -3.37 -39.62
C GLN A 66 -9.37 -4.81 -39.48
N CYS A 67 -9.31 -5.38 -38.27
CA CYS A 67 -9.88 -6.70 -37.99
C CYS A 67 -11.39 -6.74 -38.27
N THR A 68 -12.12 -5.71 -37.91
CA THR A 68 -13.57 -5.61 -38.17
C THR A 68 -13.87 -5.54 -39.65
N LYS A 69 -13.08 -4.77 -40.43
CA LYS A 69 -13.21 -4.69 -41.89
C LYS A 69 -12.99 -6.07 -42.52
N GLN A 70 -11.97 -6.80 -42.11
CA GLN A 70 -11.69 -8.14 -42.62
C GLN A 70 -12.78 -9.16 -42.26
N MET A 71 -13.27 -9.15 -41.02
CA MET A 71 -14.37 -10.02 -40.62
C MET A 71 -15.60 -9.80 -41.49
N LYS A 72 -15.97 -8.54 -41.73
CA LYS A 72 -17.12 -8.20 -42.60
C LYS A 72 -16.90 -8.66 -44.05
N ALA A 73 -15.69 -8.51 -44.58
CA ALA A 73 -15.36 -8.98 -45.93
C ALA A 73 -15.41 -10.52 -46.00
N TYR A 74 -14.91 -11.21 -45.00
CA TYR A 74 -15.01 -12.68 -44.88
C TYR A 74 -16.47 -13.15 -44.82
N GLU A 75 -17.31 -12.50 -44.03
CA GLU A 75 -18.75 -12.79 -43.91
C GLU A 75 -19.45 -12.61 -45.30
N ARG A 76 -19.03 -11.63 -46.09
CA ARG A 76 -19.55 -11.38 -47.46
C ARG A 76 -18.97 -12.33 -48.49
N LYS A 77 -18.07 -13.25 -48.11
CA LYS A 77 -17.37 -14.19 -49.02
C LYS A 77 -16.58 -13.49 -50.13
N GLU A 78 -16.02 -12.33 -49.89
CA GLU A 78 -15.14 -11.60 -50.78
C GLU A 78 -13.83 -12.37 -50.96
N LYS A 79 -13.59 -12.96 -52.17
CA LYS A 79 -12.52 -13.92 -52.39
C LYS A 79 -11.10 -13.34 -52.34
N ASP A 80 -10.94 -12.05 -52.52
CA ASP A 80 -9.63 -11.38 -52.65
C ASP A 80 -9.30 -10.46 -51.48
N THR A 81 -9.94 -10.61 -50.33
CA THR A 81 -9.63 -9.81 -49.17
C THR A 81 -8.30 -10.27 -48.54
N PRO A 82 -7.24 -9.44 -48.57
CA PRO A 82 -5.96 -9.81 -47.98
C PRO A 82 -6.10 -9.97 -46.45
N TYR A 83 -5.59 -11.04 -45.92
CA TYR A 83 -5.53 -11.24 -44.48
C TYR A 83 -4.59 -10.22 -43.83
N LEU A 84 -5.04 -9.58 -42.75
CA LEU A 84 -4.17 -8.79 -41.91
C LEU A 84 -3.14 -9.72 -41.28
N LYS A 85 -1.87 -9.48 -41.57
CA LYS A 85 -0.75 -10.22 -40.99
C LYS A 85 -0.03 -9.29 -40.05
N VAL A 86 0.23 -9.78 -38.86
CA VAL A 86 1.07 -9.12 -37.87
C VAL A 86 2.34 -9.94 -37.73
N SER A 87 3.49 -9.30 -37.82
CA SER A 87 4.78 -9.91 -37.55
C SER A 87 5.43 -9.19 -36.35
N GLY A 88 6.03 -9.95 -35.46
CA GLY A 88 6.73 -9.42 -34.31
C GLY A 88 7.89 -10.34 -33.96
N LYS A 89 8.93 -9.78 -33.38
CA LYS A 89 10.06 -10.52 -32.81
C LYS A 89 10.23 -10.11 -31.35
N VAL A 90 10.27 -11.10 -30.47
CA VAL A 90 10.73 -10.95 -29.09
C VAL A 90 12.08 -11.62 -28.99
N ASP A 91 13.10 -10.87 -28.62
CA ASP A 91 14.46 -11.36 -28.41
C ASP A 91 14.78 -11.19 -26.92
N SER A 92 14.50 -12.21 -26.14
CA SER A 92 14.67 -12.22 -24.70
C SER A 92 15.34 -13.52 -24.25
N ARG A 93 16.05 -13.45 -23.16
CA ARG A 93 16.75 -14.58 -22.56
C ARG A 93 16.49 -14.62 -21.07
N LEU A 94 16.08 -15.77 -20.58
CA LEU A 94 16.06 -16.09 -19.15
C LEU A 94 17.41 -16.71 -18.77
N TYR A 95 17.99 -16.26 -17.70
CA TYR A 95 19.25 -16.77 -17.17
C TYR A 95 19.29 -16.59 -15.65
N PRO A 96 20.03 -17.45 -14.95
CA PRO A 96 20.36 -17.21 -13.53
C PRO A 96 21.08 -15.87 -13.40
N GLY A 97 20.63 -15.04 -12.46
CA GLY A 97 21.18 -13.72 -12.20
C GLY A 97 20.96 -13.34 -10.75
N GLU A 98 21.43 -12.17 -10.38
CA GLU A 98 21.27 -11.59 -9.04
C GLU A 98 20.40 -10.35 -9.14
N ILE A 99 19.61 -10.10 -8.11
CA ILE A 99 18.83 -8.88 -7.94
C ILE A 99 19.54 -8.05 -6.89
N GLU A 100 19.95 -6.85 -7.28
CA GLU A 100 20.73 -5.96 -6.43
C GLU A 100 19.81 -5.17 -5.49
N VAL A 101 20.21 -5.06 -4.23
CA VAL A 101 19.65 -4.14 -3.23
C VAL A 101 20.75 -3.16 -2.85
N VAL A 102 20.47 -1.88 -2.87
CA VAL A 102 21.41 -0.83 -2.46
C VAL A 102 21.03 -0.32 -1.08
N GLU A 103 21.93 -0.45 -0.13
CA GLU A 103 21.80 0.13 1.20
C GLU A 103 22.78 1.30 1.37
N ALA A 104 22.24 2.47 1.71
CA ALA A 104 23.03 3.64 2.10
C ALA A 104 22.82 3.92 3.59
N VAL A 105 23.88 4.12 4.33
CA VAL A 105 23.86 4.21 5.79
C VAL A 105 24.43 5.53 6.28
N LEU A 106 23.67 6.19 7.15
CA LEU A 106 24.14 7.30 8.00
C LEU A 106 24.26 6.73 9.43
N PRO A 107 25.48 6.33 9.87
CA PRO A 107 25.66 5.65 11.13
C PRO A 107 25.23 6.52 12.32
N GLY A 108 24.56 5.89 13.29
CA GLY A 108 24.23 6.46 14.59
C GLY A 108 25.17 6.00 15.69
N GLU A 109 24.82 6.34 16.91
CA GLU A 109 25.50 5.89 18.13
C GLU A 109 25.12 4.44 18.51
N THR A 110 23.96 3.98 18.01
CA THR A 110 23.41 2.64 18.25
C THR A 110 23.15 1.89 16.95
N GLU A 111 23.05 0.56 17.04
CA GLU A 111 22.69 -0.30 15.93
C GLU A 111 21.19 -0.25 15.60
N GLU A 112 20.37 0.27 16.51
CA GLU A 112 18.94 0.46 16.24
C GLU A 112 18.75 1.37 15.04
N ALA A 113 17.87 0.99 14.10
CA ALA A 113 17.78 1.63 12.80
C ALA A 113 16.40 2.28 12.53
N VAL A 114 16.44 3.35 11.75
CA VAL A 114 15.29 3.95 11.06
C VAL A 114 15.47 3.73 9.57
N LEU A 115 14.44 3.24 8.89
CA LEU A 115 14.51 2.89 7.48
C LEU A 115 13.74 3.89 6.61
N ILE A 116 14.33 4.22 5.47
CA ILE A 116 13.65 4.88 4.35
C ILE A 116 13.74 3.91 3.17
N SER A 117 12.60 3.48 2.64
CA SER A 117 12.54 2.56 1.51
C SER A 117 12.03 3.27 0.26
N ALA A 118 12.59 2.92 -0.89
CA ALA A 118 12.06 3.28 -2.19
C ALA A 118 12.41 2.18 -3.19
N HIS A 119 11.48 1.81 -4.06
CA HIS A 119 11.79 0.78 -5.03
C HIS A 119 12.52 1.32 -6.26
N LEU A 120 13.33 0.45 -6.86
CA LEU A 120 14.18 0.73 -8.01
C LEU A 120 14.14 -0.46 -8.98
N CYS A 121 13.07 -0.61 -9.73
CA CYS A 121 12.88 -1.80 -10.57
C CYS A 121 12.08 -1.55 -11.85
N HIS A 122 11.44 -0.42 -12.03
CA HIS A 122 10.57 -0.18 -13.17
C HIS A 122 11.36 0.06 -14.46
N PRO A 123 10.78 -0.24 -15.64
CA PRO A 123 11.42 0.01 -16.93
C PRO A 123 11.50 1.52 -17.22
N LYS A 124 12.08 1.89 -18.35
CA LYS A 124 12.24 3.28 -18.82
C LYS A 124 10.99 4.15 -18.65
N CYS A 125 11.20 5.44 -18.47
CA CYS A 125 10.17 6.46 -18.25
C CYS A 125 9.38 6.26 -16.95
N SER A 126 10.07 5.93 -15.88
CA SER A 126 9.52 5.74 -14.53
C SER A 126 9.98 6.87 -13.60
N CYS A 127 9.70 8.12 -13.99
CA CYS A 127 10.24 9.27 -13.27
C CYS A 127 9.50 9.54 -11.97
N ASN A 128 8.17 9.44 -11.95
CA ASN A 128 7.44 9.51 -10.68
C ASN A 128 7.43 8.16 -9.99
N ASP A 129 7.23 7.08 -10.73
CA ASP A 129 7.14 5.71 -10.25
C ASP A 129 8.35 4.84 -10.71
N ASN A 130 9.53 4.82 -9.97
CA ASN A 130 9.71 5.46 -8.69
C ASN A 130 11.09 6.15 -8.56
N ALA A 131 11.61 6.74 -9.64
CA ALA A 131 12.84 7.51 -9.56
C ALA A 131 12.67 8.74 -8.62
N SER A 132 11.44 9.23 -8.42
CA SER A 132 11.14 10.29 -7.46
C SER A 132 11.42 9.86 -6.02
N GLY A 133 10.95 8.68 -5.60
CA GLY A 133 11.19 8.13 -4.27
C GLY A 133 12.68 7.82 -4.03
N VAL A 134 13.36 7.25 -5.03
CA VAL A 134 14.80 7.00 -4.99
C VAL A 134 15.57 8.30 -4.79
N SER A 135 15.27 9.33 -5.61
CA SER A 135 15.95 10.64 -5.54
C SER A 135 15.69 11.33 -4.20
N ALA A 136 14.43 11.30 -3.71
CA ALA A 136 14.07 11.86 -2.41
C ALA A 136 14.82 11.16 -1.27
N SER A 137 14.91 9.84 -1.28
CA SER A 137 15.60 9.06 -0.25
C SER A 137 17.09 9.40 -0.17
N ILE A 138 17.76 9.51 -1.32
CA ILE A 138 19.17 9.91 -1.39
C ILE A 138 19.36 11.34 -0.90
N GLU A 139 18.48 12.26 -1.31
CA GLU A 139 18.55 13.68 -0.92
C GLU A 139 18.33 13.86 0.58
N VAL A 140 17.47 13.05 1.21
CA VAL A 140 17.29 13.05 2.67
C VAL A 140 18.61 12.76 3.37
N LEU A 141 19.28 11.64 3.02
CA LEU A 141 20.58 11.31 3.65
C LEU A 141 21.64 12.40 3.39
N ARG A 142 21.74 12.89 2.15
CA ARG A 142 22.68 13.95 1.77
C ARG A 142 22.46 15.21 2.60
N SER A 143 21.21 15.62 2.74
CA SER A 143 20.83 16.84 3.47
C SER A 143 21.08 16.71 4.97
N LEU A 144 20.65 15.61 5.60
CA LEU A 144 20.89 15.34 7.02
C LEU A 144 22.40 15.32 7.32
N LYS A 145 23.16 14.59 6.53
CA LYS A 145 24.62 14.53 6.70
C LYS A 145 25.25 15.92 6.59
N SER A 146 24.87 16.72 5.59
CA SER A 146 25.38 18.06 5.37
C SER A 146 25.09 19.01 6.54
N LEU A 147 23.87 18.93 7.10
CA LEU A 147 23.46 19.73 8.26
C LEU A 147 24.24 19.32 9.54
N MET A 148 24.44 18.01 9.75
CA MET A 148 25.25 17.48 10.86
C MET A 148 26.72 17.90 10.74
N ASP A 149 27.31 17.76 9.56
CA ASP A 149 28.71 18.13 9.32
C ASP A 149 28.94 19.65 9.45
N ALA A 150 27.93 20.45 9.17
CA ALA A 150 27.94 21.90 9.39
C ALA A 150 27.62 22.30 10.85
N GLY A 151 27.34 21.35 11.75
CA GLY A 151 26.98 21.62 13.14
C GLY A 151 25.64 22.35 13.32
N LYS A 152 24.75 22.25 12.33
CA LYS A 152 23.42 22.90 12.37
C LYS A 152 22.36 22.04 13.07
N ILE A 153 22.57 20.74 13.09
CA ILE A 153 21.77 19.77 13.84
C ILE A 153 22.71 18.76 14.52
N ASP A 154 22.26 18.14 15.56
CA ASP A 154 23.00 17.13 16.29
C ASP A 154 23.14 15.84 15.42
N ARG A 155 24.11 14.99 15.77
CA ARG A 155 24.25 13.69 15.15
C ARG A 155 23.08 12.77 15.56
N ASN A 156 22.72 11.86 14.66
CA ASN A 156 21.69 10.88 14.91
C ASN A 156 22.15 9.84 15.95
N LYS A 157 21.29 9.54 16.92
CA LYS A 157 21.51 8.49 17.94
C LYS A 157 21.31 7.11 17.31
N ARG A 158 20.21 6.89 16.60
CA ARG A 158 19.95 5.67 15.83
C ARG A 158 20.48 5.78 14.43
N THR A 159 20.89 4.67 13.87
CA THR A 159 21.33 4.59 12.48
C THR A 159 20.18 4.88 11.52
N ILE A 160 20.39 5.75 10.50
CA ILE A 160 19.42 5.97 9.44
C ILE A 160 19.88 5.24 8.19
N LYS A 161 19.04 4.40 7.63
CA LYS A 161 19.33 3.60 6.44
C LYS A 161 18.34 3.95 5.32
N VAL A 162 18.84 4.10 4.11
CA VAL A 162 18.05 4.13 2.88
C VAL A 162 18.23 2.78 2.17
N ILE A 163 17.12 2.19 1.77
CA ILE A 163 17.09 0.91 1.06
C ILE A 163 16.44 1.15 -0.29
N LEU A 164 17.23 0.97 -1.37
CA LEU A 164 16.76 1.02 -2.75
C LEU A 164 16.67 -0.41 -3.27
N ILE A 165 15.47 -0.84 -3.62
CA ILE A 165 15.14 -2.25 -3.67
C ILE A 165 14.17 -2.55 -4.83
N PRO A 166 14.26 -3.69 -5.50
CA PRO A 166 13.20 -4.16 -6.40
C PRO A 166 11.91 -4.40 -5.61
N GLU A 167 10.84 -3.75 -6.05
CA GLU A 167 9.52 -3.74 -5.39
C GLU A 167 9.04 -5.15 -5.06
N PHE A 168 8.52 -5.37 -3.88
CA PHE A 168 8.10 -6.64 -3.31
C PHE A 168 9.19 -7.71 -3.33
N THR A 169 9.68 -8.10 -4.51
CA THR A 169 10.63 -9.22 -4.66
C THR A 169 11.91 -9.01 -3.87
N GLY A 170 12.51 -7.85 -4.00
CA GLY A 170 13.71 -7.49 -3.24
C GLY A 170 13.40 -7.30 -1.76
N THR A 171 12.25 -6.71 -1.44
CA THR A 171 11.82 -6.45 -0.06
C THR A 171 11.59 -7.76 0.70
N PHE A 172 10.95 -8.74 0.07
CA PHE A 172 10.84 -10.08 0.64
C PHE A 172 12.22 -10.72 0.88
N ALA A 173 13.11 -10.65 -0.10
CA ALA A 173 14.44 -11.21 0.02
C ALA A 173 15.24 -10.50 1.14
N TYR A 174 15.25 -9.17 1.17
CA TYR A 174 15.95 -8.36 2.18
C TYR A 174 15.41 -8.65 3.60
N LEU A 175 14.11 -8.65 3.79
CA LEU A 175 13.48 -8.86 5.09
C LEU A 175 13.40 -10.35 5.50
N SER A 176 13.75 -11.30 4.61
CA SER A 176 13.90 -12.70 5.00
C SER A 176 15.10 -12.89 5.93
N GLU A 177 16.14 -12.06 5.78
CA GLU A 177 17.27 -12.04 6.66
C GLU A 177 16.91 -11.37 8.00
N LYS A 178 17.08 -12.12 9.09
CA LYS A 178 16.64 -11.70 10.42
C LYS A 178 17.30 -10.40 10.90
N ASN A 179 18.58 -10.21 10.60
CA ASN A 179 19.35 -9.02 10.94
C ASN A 179 18.87 -7.74 10.26
N HIS A 180 18.12 -7.83 9.15
CA HIS A 180 17.57 -6.66 8.47
C HIS A 180 16.25 -6.17 9.07
N ARG A 181 15.59 -6.98 9.88
CA ARG A 181 14.31 -6.64 10.54
C ARG A 181 14.39 -6.47 12.05
N GLU A 182 15.45 -7.02 12.67
CA GLU A 182 15.72 -6.82 14.10
C GLU A 182 16.22 -5.41 14.37
N ASN A 183 15.85 -4.86 15.51
CA ASN A 183 16.27 -3.52 15.96
C ASN A 183 15.87 -2.38 15.02
N VAL A 184 14.78 -2.53 14.27
CA VAL A 184 14.22 -1.44 13.46
C VAL A 184 13.14 -0.71 14.25
N MET A 185 13.33 0.59 14.46
CA MET A 185 12.37 1.44 15.18
C MET A 185 11.11 1.72 14.38
N GLY A 186 11.26 1.91 13.09
CA GLY A 186 10.20 2.14 12.13
C GLY A 186 10.74 2.49 10.76
N ALA A 187 9.84 2.56 9.79
CA ALA A 187 10.18 2.82 8.40
C ALA A 187 9.21 3.81 7.76
N ILE A 188 9.66 4.44 6.69
CA ILE A 188 8.82 5.20 5.76
C ILE A 188 9.15 4.76 4.32
N ASN A 189 8.13 4.42 3.55
CA ASN A 189 8.26 4.06 2.15
C ASN A 189 7.94 5.26 1.27
N LEU A 190 8.82 5.60 0.33
CA LEU A 190 8.65 6.70 -0.61
C LEU A 190 8.37 6.15 -1.99
N ASP A 191 7.14 6.33 -2.46
CA ASP A 191 6.71 5.78 -3.74
C ASP A 191 5.80 6.78 -4.46
N MET A 192 6.26 7.28 -5.63
CA MET A 192 5.54 8.28 -6.41
C MET A 192 5.37 9.61 -5.64
N VAL A 193 6.47 10.28 -5.32
CA VAL A 193 6.49 11.44 -4.41
C VAL A 193 6.89 12.76 -5.06
N GLY A 194 6.89 12.83 -6.40
CA GLY A 194 7.43 14.01 -7.13
C GLY A 194 6.53 14.55 -8.24
N GLY A 195 5.35 13.96 -8.47
CA GLY A 195 4.48 14.35 -9.59
C GLY A 195 3.86 15.74 -9.40
N ARG A 196 3.85 16.51 -10.51
CA ARG A 196 3.26 17.86 -10.52
C ARG A 196 1.77 17.83 -10.21
N GLN A 197 1.36 18.53 -9.16
CA GLN A 197 -0.01 18.57 -8.68
C GLN A 197 -0.92 19.42 -9.60
N THR A 198 -1.36 18.79 -10.66
CA THR A 198 -2.34 19.30 -11.61
C THR A 198 -3.54 18.34 -11.65
N ARG A 199 -4.41 18.46 -12.62
CA ARG A 199 -5.50 17.50 -12.83
C ARG A 199 -5.05 16.04 -13.01
N PHE A 200 -3.76 15.78 -13.21
CA PHE A 200 -3.20 14.45 -13.49
C PHE A 200 -2.66 13.74 -12.27
N TYR A 201 -2.39 14.49 -11.19
CA TYR A 201 -1.80 13.94 -9.96
C TYR A 201 -2.58 14.37 -8.74
N GLY A 202 -2.78 13.41 -7.85
CA GLY A 202 -3.37 13.62 -6.54
C GLY A 202 -2.46 14.38 -5.57
N PRO A 203 -2.93 14.57 -4.33
CA PRO A 203 -2.10 15.13 -3.25
C PRO A 203 -0.95 14.18 -2.90
N ILE A 204 0.08 14.70 -2.22
CA ILE A 204 0.97 13.84 -1.45
C ILE A 204 0.16 13.22 -0.33
N THR A 205 0.10 11.91 -0.33
CA THR A 205 -0.70 11.15 0.62
C THR A 205 0.22 10.38 1.56
N GLY A 206 0.11 10.65 2.86
CA GLY A 206 0.60 9.74 3.88
C GLY A 206 -0.40 8.61 4.06
N THR A 207 0.02 7.37 3.84
CA THR A 207 -0.80 6.19 4.09
C THR A 207 -0.50 5.65 5.47
N SER A 208 -1.55 5.49 6.28
CA SER A 208 -1.43 5.03 7.66
C SER A 208 -1.02 3.56 7.76
N LEU A 209 -0.62 3.16 8.97
CA LEU A 209 -0.47 1.75 9.31
C LEU A 209 -1.84 1.04 9.30
N PRO A 210 -1.86 -0.26 9.04
CA PRO A 210 -3.08 -1.06 9.16
C PRO A 210 -3.54 -1.14 10.62
N GLY A 211 -4.85 -1.31 10.82
CA GLY A 211 -5.44 -1.44 12.16
C GLY A 211 -4.92 -2.65 12.96
N SER A 212 -4.31 -3.63 12.29
CA SER A 212 -3.69 -4.80 12.91
C SER A 212 -2.34 -4.54 13.58
N THR A 213 -1.62 -3.49 13.18
CA THR A 213 -0.27 -3.14 13.66
C THR A 213 -0.15 -1.66 14.01
N PRO A 214 -0.97 -1.15 14.94
CA PRO A 214 -0.93 0.25 15.36
C PRO A 214 0.40 0.60 16.02
N SER A 215 0.91 1.80 15.72
CA SER A 215 2.13 2.36 16.32
C SER A 215 2.07 3.88 16.26
N PHE A 216 2.79 4.55 17.17
CA PHE A 216 2.97 6.01 17.16
C PHE A 216 3.65 6.53 15.86
N ILE A 217 4.27 5.66 15.08
CA ILE A 217 4.85 5.98 13.76
C ILE A 217 3.80 6.62 12.85
N ASN A 218 2.55 6.23 13.01
CA ASN A 218 1.41 6.81 12.29
C ASN A 218 1.27 8.31 12.58
N ASP A 219 1.25 8.65 13.87
CA ASP A 219 1.07 10.03 14.32
C ASP A 219 2.34 10.86 14.07
N LEU A 220 3.53 10.26 14.19
CA LEU A 220 4.79 10.89 13.77
C LEU A 220 4.77 11.25 12.28
N THR A 221 4.35 10.33 11.40
CA THR A 221 4.29 10.60 9.96
C THR A 221 3.32 11.74 9.65
N SER A 222 2.14 11.72 10.27
CA SER A 222 1.13 12.77 10.14
C SER A 222 1.65 14.14 10.66
N LEU A 223 2.39 14.15 11.76
CA LEU A 223 3.02 15.34 12.33
C LEU A 223 4.11 15.89 11.39
N CYS A 224 4.93 15.03 10.80
CA CYS A 224 5.97 15.44 9.85
C CYS A 224 5.39 16.05 8.58
N LEU A 225 4.24 15.56 8.09
CA LEU A 225 3.51 16.20 6.99
C LEU A 225 3.05 17.61 7.35
N ASP A 226 2.50 17.82 8.56
CA ASP A 226 2.06 19.13 9.00
C ASP A 226 3.24 20.11 9.10
N TYR A 227 4.38 19.70 9.65
CA TYR A 227 5.58 20.56 9.70
C TYR A 227 6.16 20.85 8.32
N ALA A 228 6.19 19.85 7.42
CA ALA A 228 6.62 20.07 6.04
C ALA A 228 5.72 21.06 5.27
N ALA A 229 4.45 21.15 5.69
CA ALA A 229 3.43 22.02 5.11
C ALA A 229 3.53 23.49 5.56
N GLU A 230 4.42 23.83 6.48
CA GLU A 230 4.69 25.23 6.89
C GLU A 230 5.58 25.94 5.86
N GLU A 231 5.07 26.17 4.64
CA GLU A 231 5.87 26.63 3.50
C GLU A 231 5.82 28.16 3.30
N ALA A 232 4.70 28.80 3.56
CA ALA A 232 4.55 30.23 3.35
C ALA A 232 3.49 30.84 4.30
N PRO A 233 3.66 32.10 4.75
CA PRO A 233 2.63 32.77 5.51
C PRO A 233 1.44 33.18 4.61
N ASN A 234 0.23 32.99 5.11
CA ASN A 234 -0.97 33.57 4.52
C ASN A 234 -1.16 35.03 4.96
N LEU A 235 -2.25 35.68 4.55
CA LEU A 235 -2.54 37.08 4.90
C LEU A 235 -2.67 37.34 6.40
N SER A 236 -2.99 36.33 7.21
CA SER A 236 -3.02 36.44 8.68
C SER A 236 -1.68 36.12 9.35
N GLY A 237 -0.65 35.82 8.58
CA GLY A 237 0.68 35.42 9.08
C GLY A 237 0.78 33.94 9.49
N LYS A 238 -0.31 33.15 9.34
CA LYS A 238 -0.27 31.71 9.60
C LYS A 238 0.46 31.01 8.45
N MET A 239 1.39 30.13 8.79
CA MET A 239 2.06 29.25 7.81
C MET A 239 1.04 28.29 7.18
N VAL A 240 1.13 28.15 5.87
CA VAL A 240 0.25 27.27 5.06
C VAL A 240 1.06 26.53 4.02
N SER A 241 0.54 25.39 3.58
CA SER A 241 1.12 24.60 2.51
C SER A 241 0.85 25.21 1.15
N LYS A 242 1.84 25.13 0.26
CA LYS A 242 1.69 25.31 -1.19
C LYS A 242 1.40 23.98 -1.89
N THR A 243 1.82 22.88 -1.25
CA THR A 243 1.66 21.51 -1.73
C THR A 243 0.38 20.93 -1.16
N ASN A 244 -0.46 20.33 -2.00
CA ASN A 244 -1.62 19.57 -1.51
C ASN A 244 -1.16 18.27 -0.89
N TYR A 245 -1.61 18.02 0.32
CA TYR A 245 -1.31 16.79 1.03
C TYR A 245 -2.52 16.28 1.83
N THR A 246 -2.51 15.00 2.14
CA THR A 246 -3.51 14.36 2.98
C THR A 246 -2.87 13.22 3.78
N PHE A 247 -3.57 12.73 4.80
CA PHE A 247 -3.20 11.54 5.53
C PHE A 247 -4.41 10.62 5.58
N GLU A 248 -4.29 9.44 4.96
CA GLU A 248 -5.39 8.53 4.66
C GLU A 248 -5.24 7.20 5.38
N SER A 249 -6.33 6.44 5.45
CA SER A 249 -6.33 5.08 5.97
C SER A 249 -5.41 4.16 5.15
N PHE A 250 -5.03 3.05 5.75
CA PHE A 250 -4.18 2.05 5.11
C PHE A 250 -4.72 1.61 3.75
N SER A 251 -3.84 1.58 2.77
CA SER A 251 -4.06 0.94 1.48
C SER A 251 -2.81 0.15 1.10
N GLY A 252 -2.98 -0.94 0.36
CA GLY A 252 -1.86 -1.68 -0.21
C GLY A 252 -1.28 -0.99 -1.45
N GLY A 253 -0.35 -1.65 -2.13
CA GLY A 253 0.13 -1.27 -3.46
C GLY A 253 1.62 -0.96 -3.54
N SER A 254 2.38 -0.99 -2.43
CA SER A 254 3.82 -0.81 -2.42
C SER A 254 4.49 -1.54 -1.24
N ASP A 255 5.78 -1.43 -1.11
CA ASP A 255 6.64 -2.16 -0.16
C ASP A 255 6.28 -2.00 1.33
N HIS A 256 5.65 -0.89 1.73
CA HIS A 256 5.19 -0.68 3.10
C HIS A 256 4.30 -1.82 3.63
N VAL A 257 3.61 -2.52 2.73
CA VAL A 257 2.80 -3.71 3.04
C VAL A 257 3.67 -4.83 3.62
N VAL A 258 4.85 -5.06 3.05
CA VAL A 258 5.74 -6.14 3.50
C VAL A 258 6.34 -5.79 4.87
N PHE A 259 6.79 -4.54 5.07
CA PHE A 259 7.31 -4.07 6.35
C PHE A 259 6.26 -4.16 7.47
N SER A 260 5.02 -3.68 7.18
CA SER A 260 3.93 -3.59 8.16
C SER A 260 3.23 -4.91 8.44
N ASP A 261 3.58 -5.99 7.74
CA ASP A 261 3.02 -7.32 8.04
C ASP A 261 3.33 -7.70 9.50
N PRO A 262 2.33 -8.15 10.30
CA PRO A 262 2.51 -8.48 11.72
C PRO A 262 3.61 -9.52 11.98
N THR A 263 3.92 -10.38 11.00
CA THR A 263 4.99 -11.39 11.12
C THR A 263 6.38 -10.83 10.82
N VAL A 264 6.46 -9.68 10.16
CA VAL A 264 7.69 -8.89 9.92
C VAL A 264 7.88 -7.87 11.04
N GLY A 265 6.83 -7.15 11.41
CA GLY A 265 6.75 -6.35 12.62
C GLY A 265 7.48 -5.01 12.57
N ILE A 266 7.68 -4.42 11.37
CA ILE A 266 8.28 -3.10 11.20
C ILE A 266 7.17 -2.10 10.87
N PRO A 267 6.79 -1.18 11.77
CA PRO A 267 5.81 -0.15 11.44
C PRO A 267 6.31 0.71 10.28
N CYS A 268 5.60 0.72 9.16
CA CYS A 268 5.99 1.45 7.95
C CYS A 268 4.82 2.19 7.33
N CYS A 269 4.81 3.52 7.43
CA CYS A 269 3.91 4.37 6.66
C CYS A 269 4.46 4.56 5.24
N MET A 270 3.59 4.94 4.30
CA MET A 270 3.97 5.30 2.95
C MET A 270 3.69 6.76 2.69
N LEU A 271 4.58 7.44 1.92
CA LEU A 271 4.27 8.65 1.20
C LEU A 271 4.15 8.31 -0.27
N GLY A 272 3.08 8.77 -0.90
CA GLY A 272 2.84 8.53 -2.32
C GLY A 272 1.89 9.56 -2.91
N GLN A 273 1.60 9.42 -4.20
CA GLN A 273 0.61 10.24 -4.90
C GLN A 273 -0.39 9.36 -5.65
N TRP A 274 -1.66 9.52 -5.33
CA TRP A 274 -2.74 8.87 -6.05
C TRP A 274 -3.98 9.79 -6.10
N PRO A 275 -4.69 9.88 -7.26
CA PRO A 275 -4.43 9.23 -8.55
C PRO A 275 -3.21 9.78 -9.29
N ASP A 276 -2.62 8.97 -10.17
CA ASP A 276 -1.59 9.37 -11.14
C ASP A 276 -1.99 8.85 -12.54
N LEU A 277 -2.28 9.76 -13.45
CA LEU A 277 -2.70 9.40 -14.82
C LEU A 277 -1.56 8.85 -15.68
N ASN A 278 -0.30 9.12 -15.33
CA ASN A 278 0.87 8.62 -16.06
C ASN A 278 1.39 7.27 -15.50
N TYR A 279 0.81 6.81 -14.39
CA TYR A 279 1.17 5.55 -13.75
C TYR A 279 1.29 4.40 -14.74
N HIS A 280 2.44 3.71 -14.75
CA HIS A 280 2.75 2.57 -15.61
C HIS A 280 2.62 2.89 -17.12
N THR A 281 3.03 4.09 -17.54
CA THR A 281 3.00 4.49 -18.94
C THR A 281 4.31 5.11 -19.43
N ALA A 282 4.47 5.14 -20.76
CA ALA A 282 5.60 5.79 -21.42
C ALA A 282 5.63 7.33 -21.24
N THR A 283 4.61 7.92 -20.62
CA THR A 283 4.52 9.36 -20.35
C THR A 283 4.93 9.74 -18.94
N ASP A 284 5.33 8.78 -18.10
CA ASP A 284 5.95 9.06 -16.81
C ASP A 284 7.41 9.50 -17.01
N THR A 285 7.60 10.73 -17.42
CA THR A 285 8.88 11.35 -17.79
C THR A 285 9.25 12.51 -16.86
N LEU A 286 10.44 13.08 -16.99
CA LEU A 286 10.87 14.23 -16.19
C LEU A 286 9.95 15.44 -16.29
N ASP A 287 9.23 15.58 -17.40
CA ASP A 287 8.31 16.71 -17.61
C ASP A 287 7.12 16.72 -16.63
N VAL A 288 6.83 15.58 -16.01
CA VAL A 288 5.75 15.45 -15.05
C VAL A 288 6.20 15.63 -13.60
N ILE A 289 7.49 15.75 -13.36
CA ILE A 289 8.06 15.97 -12.03
C ILE A 289 8.01 17.46 -11.68
N ASP A 290 7.71 17.74 -10.41
CA ASP A 290 7.72 19.06 -9.81
C ASP A 290 8.72 19.10 -8.64
N SER A 291 9.71 19.98 -8.73
CA SER A 291 10.76 20.11 -7.72
C SER A 291 10.24 20.56 -6.35
N GLU A 292 9.18 21.37 -6.30
CA GLU A 292 8.58 21.83 -5.04
C GLU A 292 7.85 20.69 -4.32
N VAL A 293 7.11 19.87 -5.09
CA VAL A 293 6.44 18.67 -4.56
C VAL A 293 7.47 17.66 -4.06
N LEU A 294 8.54 17.44 -4.84
CA LEU A 294 9.62 16.55 -4.44
C LEU A 294 10.32 17.06 -3.17
N ALA A 295 10.57 18.38 -3.08
CA ALA A 295 11.17 19.00 -1.90
C ALA A 295 10.27 18.88 -0.66
N PHE A 296 8.95 18.97 -0.81
CA PHE A 296 7.98 18.71 0.27
C PHE A 296 8.11 17.29 0.80
N SER A 297 8.16 16.30 -0.09
CA SER A 297 8.31 14.89 0.27
C SER A 297 9.67 14.62 0.94
N CYS A 298 10.75 15.23 0.44
CA CYS A 298 12.07 15.18 1.07
C CYS A 298 12.05 15.75 2.50
N ARG A 299 11.42 16.91 2.70
CA ARG A 299 11.30 17.53 4.05
C ARG A 299 10.53 16.61 5.00
N THR A 300 9.41 16.06 4.56
CA THR A 300 8.59 15.12 5.36
C THR A 300 9.42 13.91 5.79
N ALA A 301 10.09 13.26 4.84
CA ALA A 301 10.91 12.08 5.13
C ALA A 301 12.15 12.41 5.98
N ALA A 302 12.77 13.57 5.79
CA ALA A 302 13.90 14.02 6.62
C ALA A 302 13.47 14.30 8.07
N LEU A 303 12.34 14.98 8.26
CA LEU A 303 11.75 15.21 9.59
C LEU A 303 11.43 13.88 10.26
N PHE A 304 10.78 12.97 9.55
CA PHE A 304 10.47 11.63 10.06
C PHE A 304 11.73 10.89 10.51
N ALA A 305 12.70 10.75 9.61
CA ALA A 305 13.90 9.96 9.87
C ALA A 305 14.75 10.56 11.00
N TYR A 306 14.94 11.88 11.00
CA TYR A 306 15.74 12.55 12.02
C TYR A 306 15.06 12.55 13.39
N THR A 307 13.76 12.83 13.45
CA THR A 307 13.00 12.80 14.71
C THR A 307 13.01 11.39 15.31
N LEU A 308 12.72 10.37 14.49
CA LEU A 308 12.70 8.98 14.96
C LEU A 308 14.10 8.50 15.40
N ALA A 309 15.15 8.94 14.69
CA ALA A 309 16.53 8.61 15.06
C ALA A 309 16.97 9.27 16.37
N ASN A 310 16.38 10.42 16.73
CA ASN A 310 16.71 11.18 17.96
C ASN A 310 15.55 11.23 18.97
N LEU A 311 14.64 10.27 18.91
CA LEU A 311 13.42 10.27 19.67
C LEU A 311 13.70 10.34 21.19
N ASN A 312 12.97 11.23 21.87
CA ASN A 312 13.03 11.46 23.30
C ASN A 312 11.65 11.86 23.83
N GLU A 313 11.52 12.10 25.14
CA GLU A 313 10.23 12.45 25.77
C GLU A 313 9.56 13.68 25.15
N ASN A 314 10.31 14.72 24.78
CA ASN A 314 9.74 15.92 24.16
C ASN A 314 9.10 15.62 22.81
N HIS A 315 9.77 14.83 21.98
CA HIS A 315 9.20 14.38 20.71
C HIS A 315 7.95 13.51 20.94
N ILE A 316 7.96 12.62 21.94
CA ILE A 316 6.78 11.81 22.27
C ILE A 316 5.61 12.69 22.71
N ARG A 317 5.83 13.77 23.44
CA ARG A 317 4.75 14.72 23.81
C ARG A 317 4.13 15.41 22.60
N GLU A 318 4.93 15.77 21.61
CA GLU A 318 4.41 16.33 20.34
C GLU A 318 3.62 15.29 19.56
N ILE A 319 4.14 14.07 19.44
CA ILE A 319 3.45 12.95 18.81
C ILE A 319 2.14 12.62 19.54
N GLN A 320 2.14 12.61 20.86
CA GLN A 320 0.96 12.43 21.72
C GLN A 320 -0.12 13.49 21.41
N ASN A 321 0.27 14.77 21.32
CA ASN A 321 -0.66 15.83 20.97
C ASN A 321 -1.25 15.60 19.58
N LYS A 322 -0.46 15.13 18.63
CA LYS A 322 -0.95 14.78 17.29
C LYS A 322 -1.89 13.58 17.33
N ALA A 323 -1.58 12.56 18.13
CA ALA A 323 -2.47 11.41 18.36
C ALA A 323 -3.83 11.84 18.93
N HIS A 324 -3.85 12.81 19.88
CA HIS A 324 -5.10 13.38 20.40
C HIS A 324 -5.93 14.07 19.30
N VAL A 325 -5.30 14.81 18.40
CA VAL A 325 -5.98 15.43 17.26
C VAL A 325 -6.55 14.35 16.34
N ASN A 326 -5.75 13.34 16.00
CA ASN A 326 -6.16 12.25 15.12
C ASN A 326 -7.29 11.40 15.74
N LEU A 327 -7.23 11.09 17.04
CA LEU A 327 -8.33 10.43 17.75
C LEU A 327 -9.61 11.26 17.68
N SER A 328 -9.52 12.55 18.01
CA SER A 328 -10.68 13.46 17.98
C SER A 328 -11.30 13.53 16.60
N LYS A 329 -10.47 13.58 15.55
CA LYS A 329 -10.93 13.53 14.15
C LYS A 329 -11.68 12.22 13.86
N ARG A 330 -11.11 11.07 14.19
CA ARG A 330 -11.75 9.76 13.97
C ARG A 330 -13.08 9.61 14.73
N LEU A 331 -13.15 10.12 15.96
CA LEU A 331 -14.40 10.13 16.71
C LEU A 331 -15.46 11.02 16.06
N ALA A 332 -15.09 12.21 15.56
CA ALA A 332 -16.01 13.09 14.85
C ALA A 332 -16.46 12.48 13.51
N GLU A 333 -15.58 11.84 12.77
CA GLU A 333 -15.91 11.09 11.55
C GLU A 333 -16.89 9.95 11.83
N THR A 334 -16.70 9.22 12.94
CA THR A 334 -17.66 8.19 13.39
C THR A 334 -19.03 8.79 13.67
N ALA A 335 -19.11 9.93 14.36
CA ALA A 335 -20.38 10.62 14.60
C ALA A 335 -21.06 11.02 13.28
N GLN A 336 -20.30 11.47 12.28
CA GLN A 336 -20.83 11.78 10.95
C GLN A 336 -21.38 10.53 10.25
N LEU A 337 -20.68 9.38 10.32
CA LEU A 337 -21.17 8.11 9.77
C LEU A 337 -22.50 7.68 10.38
N VAL A 338 -22.68 7.93 11.68
CA VAL A 338 -23.96 7.67 12.37
C VAL A 338 -25.08 8.59 11.82
N LEU A 339 -24.81 9.89 11.68
CA LEU A 339 -25.75 10.84 11.13
C LEU A 339 -26.15 10.50 9.68
N ASP A 340 -25.19 10.04 8.90
CA ASP A 340 -25.40 9.59 7.52
C ASP A 340 -26.08 8.21 7.42
N LYS A 341 -26.40 7.58 8.55
CA LYS A 341 -26.98 6.22 8.64
C LYS A 341 -26.15 5.15 7.95
N LYS A 342 -24.83 5.30 7.98
CA LYS A 342 -23.89 4.33 7.42
C LYS A 342 -23.45 3.26 8.44
N LEU A 343 -23.79 3.44 9.70
CA LEU A 343 -23.53 2.48 10.77
C LEU A 343 -24.83 2.19 11.53
N GLU A 344 -25.09 0.91 11.79
CA GLU A 344 -26.15 0.46 12.69
C GLU A 344 -25.70 0.55 14.16
N ASN A 345 -26.65 0.59 15.11
CA ASN A 345 -26.36 0.76 16.54
C ASN A 345 -25.35 -0.25 17.08
N ALA A 346 -25.43 -1.51 16.67
CA ALA A 346 -24.47 -2.54 17.09
C ALA A 346 -23.06 -2.29 16.54
N GLN A 347 -22.97 -1.77 15.32
CA GLN A 347 -21.72 -1.46 14.66
C GLN A 347 -21.03 -0.24 15.26
N ILE A 348 -21.80 0.75 15.75
CA ILE A 348 -21.24 1.98 16.34
C ILE A 348 -20.38 1.65 17.55
N ASN A 349 -20.89 0.83 18.49
CA ASN A 349 -20.14 0.44 19.67
C ASN A 349 -18.82 -0.25 19.28
N TYR A 350 -18.91 -1.19 18.37
CA TYR A 350 -17.73 -1.93 17.91
C TYR A 350 -16.71 -1.02 17.23
N HIS A 351 -17.17 -0.12 16.38
CA HIS A 351 -16.30 0.84 15.68
C HIS A 351 -15.57 1.77 16.67
N LEU A 352 -16.26 2.29 17.69
CA LEU A 352 -15.65 3.11 18.73
C LEU A 352 -14.64 2.32 19.57
N LYS A 353 -14.96 1.07 19.93
CA LYS A 353 -14.03 0.20 20.66
C LYS A 353 -12.81 -0.20 19.81
N HIS A 354 -12.98 -0.39 18.51
CA HIS A 354 -11.86 -0.62 17.60
C HIS A 354 -10.91 0.59 17.55
N ILE A 355 -11.45 1.82 17.47
CA ILE A 355 -10.67 3.06 17.57
C ILE A 355 -9.93 3.14 18.91
N GLU A 356 -10.62 2.86 20.04
CA GLU A 356 -10.01 2.82 21.39
C GLU A 356 -8.80 1.88 21.43
N GLN A 357 -8.99 0.64 20.98
CA GLN A 357 -7.93 -0.37 20.96
C GLN A 357 -6.74 0.04 20.11
N TYR A 358 -7.00 0.62 18.93
CA TYR A 358 -5.95 1.12 18.03
C TYR A 358 -5.06 2.15 18.75
N PHE A 359 -5.66 3.19 19.33
CA PHE A 359 -4.88 4.25 20.00
C PHE A 359 -4.24 3.77 21.31
N MET A 360 -4.87 2.86 22.04
CA MET A 360 -4.26 2.26 23.24
C MET A 360 -3.02 1.43 22.88
N GLN A 361 -3.05 0.66 21.79
CA GLN A 361 -1.89 -0.11 21.33
C GLN A 361 -0.80 0.82 20.80
N SER A 362 -1.17 1.88 20.08
CA SER A 362 -0.23 2.91 19.62
C SER A 362 0.47 3.59 20.81
N ALA A 363 -0.26 3.90 21.89
CA ALA A 363 0.31 4.46 23.11
C ALA A 363 1.24 3.48 23.85
N GLU A 364 0.96 2.18 23.81
CA GLU A 364 1.85 1.15 24.37
C GLU A 364 3.22 1.15 23.70
N ASP A 365 3.28 1.45 22.44
CA ASP A 365 4.51 1.51 21.63
C ASP A 365 5.45 2.67 22.05
N TYR A 366 4.98 3.67 22.81
CA TYR A 366 5.82 4.71 23.43
C TYR A 366 6.89 4.13 24.37
N LYS A 367 6.66 2.96 24.96
CA LYS A 367 7.63 2.27 25.83
C LYS A 367 8.94 1.87 25.12
N ARG A 368 8.96 1.92 23.81
CA ARG A 368 10.19 1.73 23.01
C ARG A 368 11.18 2.90 23.16
N VAL A 369 10.73 4.00 23.77
CA VAL A 369 11.55 5.17 24.08
C VAL A 369 11.98 5.10 25.54
N SER A 370 13.28 5.04 25.78
CA SER A 370 13.88 4.80 27.10
C SER A 370 13.42 5.77 28.20
N ASP A 371 13.06 6.99 27.81
CA ASP A 371 12.70 8.06 28.74
C ASP A 371 11.21 8.02 29.13
N ILE A 372 10.43 7.10 28.56
CA ILE A 372 8.98 6.96 28.80
C ILE A 372 8.73 5.83 29.82
N ASP A 373 8.10 6.18 30.92
CA ASP A 373 7.72 5.23 31.93
C ASP A 373 6.29 4.68 31.76
N ASN A 374 5.97 3.63 32.54
CA ASN A 374 4.63 3.03 32.49
C ASN A 374 3.54 4.02 32.96
N ALA A 375 3.82 4.95 33.88
CA ALA A 375 2.83 5.89 34.37
C ALA A 375 2.40 6.88 33.30
N PHE A 376 3.33 7.29 32.41
CA PHE A 376 3.03 8.12 31.26
C PHE A 376 2.05 7.40 30.32
N VAL A 377 2.35 6.15 29.97
CA VAL A 377 1.53 5.35 29.04
C VAL A 377 0.14 5.08 29.62
N GLU A 378 0.04 4.71 30.92
CA GLU A 378 -1.26 4.47 31.55
C GLU A 378 -2.13 5.73 31.63
N LYS A 379 -1.52 6.90 31.85
CA LYS A 379 -2.23 8.19 31.80
C LYS A 379 -2.78 8.46 30.39
N GLU A 380 -2.02 8.16 29.36
CA GLU A 380 -2.44 8.31 27.99
C GLU A 380 -3.62 7.38 27.65
N LYS A 381 -3.52 6.11 28.01
CA LYS A 381 -4.61 5.15 27.84
C LYS A 381 -5.89 5.60 28.54
N GLN A 382 -5.78 6.12 29.76
CA GLN A 382 -6.93 6.62 30.50
C GLN A 382 -7.59 7.83 29.81
N TRP A 383 -6.79 8.69 29.17
CA TRP A 383 -7.30 9.80 28.37
C TRP A 383 -8.08 9.29 27.15
N ILE A 384 -7.52 8.32 26.41
CA ILE A 384 -8.15 7.68 25.24
C ILE A 384 -9.50 7.07 25.63
N ILE A 385 -9.54 6.25 26.67
CA ILE A 385 -10.78 5.63 27.18
C ILE A 385 -11.82 6.70 27.53
N THR A 386 -11.41 7.79 28.17
CA THR A 386 -12.30 8.88 28.55
C THR A 386 -12.91 9.57 27.33
N ALA A 387 -12.10 9.87 26.32
CA ALA A 387 -12.55 10.50 25.08
C ALA A 387 -13.55 9.62 24.30
N VAL A 388 -13.26 8.32 24.19
CA VAL A 388 -14.17 7.37 23.53
C VAL A 388 -15.48 7.21 24.30
N ASN A 389 -15.43 7.08 25.63
CA ASN A 389 -16.65 6.98 26.46
C ASN A 389 -17.52 8.24 26.38
N GLN A 390 -16.91 9.42 26.28
CA GLN A 390 -17.66 10.67 26.05
C GLN A 390 -18.40 10.63 24.70
N MET A 391 -17.76 10.14 23.65
CA MET A 391 -18.40 9.98 22.35
C MET A 391 -19.51 8.92 22.36
N MET A 392 -19.30 7.78 23.05
CA MET A 392 -20.35 6.77 23.22
C MET A 392 -21.58 7.33 23.91
N ASN A 393 -21.37 8.08 25.00
CA ASN A 393 -22.45 8.76 25.72
C ASN A 393 -23.18 9.79 24.84
N TYR A 394 -22.44 10.58 24.07
CA TYR A 394 -23.01 11.57 23.15
C TYR A 394 -23.90 10.93 22.09
N LEU A 395 -23.48 9.77 21.55
CA LEU A 395 -24.23 9.03 20.54
C LEU A 395 -25.34 8.14 21.13
N GLY A 396 -25.44 8.05 22.47
CA GLY A 396 -26.44 7.20 23.15
C GLY A 396 -26.22 5.70 22.90
N VAL A 397 -24.97 5.28 22.71
CA VAL A 397 -24.62 3.90 22.39
C VAL A 397 -24.43 3.13 23.71
N GLY A 398 -25.16 2.02 23.88
CA GLY A 398 -24.97 1.06 24.97
C GLY A 398 -23.93 -0.01 24.64
N GLU A 399 -23.55 -0.79 25.65
CA GLU A 399 -22.73 -1.98 25.44
C GLU A 399 -23.55 -3.02 24.67
N ASN A 400 -23.13 -3.34 23.45
CA ASN A 400 -23.69 -4.40 22.64
C ASN A 400 -22.60 -5.44 22.33
N GLU A 401 -22.93 -6.69 22.54
CA GLU A 401 -22.03 -7.79 22.15
C GLU A 401 -22.12 -8.07 20.67
N LEU A 402 -20.97 -8.41 20.09
CA LEU A 402 -20.86 -8.85 18.71
C LEU A 402 -21.56 -10.19 18.55
N LYS A 403 -22.37 -10.34 17.50
CA LYS A 403 -22.86 -11.65 17.07
C LYS A 403 -21.71 -12.42 16.40
N ILE A 404 -21.18 -13.40 17.08
CA ILE A 404 -20.21 -14.34 16.50
C ILE A 404 -20.98 -15.33 15.61
N GLN A 405 -20.79 -15.21 14.29
CA GLN A 405 -21.38 -16.10 13.29
C GLN A 405 -20.42 -17.25 12.95
N ASP A 406 -19.12 -16.96 12.93
CA ASP A 406 -18.04 -17.91 12.68
C ASP A 406 -16.97 -17.75 13.76
N SER A 407 -16.88 -18.74 14.65
CA SER A 407 -15.99 -18.77 15.80
C SER A 407 -14.63 -19.41 15.50
N ARG A 408 -14.38 -19.86 14.28
CA ARG A 408 -13.08 -20.44 13.90
C ARG A 408 -11.97 -19.39 14.04
N VAL A 409 -10.83 -19.82 14.53
CA VAL A 409 -9.62 -19.02 14.72
C VAL A 409 -8.52 -19.64 13.87
N PHE A 410 -7.88 -18.83 13.04
CA PHE A 410 -6.81 -19.28 12.16
C PHE A 410 -5.49 -18.56 12.45
N GLU A 411 -4.40 -19.31 12.40
CA GLU A 411 -3.04 -18.81 12.53
C GLU A 411 -2.25 -19.07 11.25
N ARG A 412 -1.54 -18.05 10.77
CA ARG A 412 -0.66 -18.17 9.59
C ARG A 412 0.55 -19.05 9.87
N THR A 413 0.95 -19.83 8.86
CA THR A 413 2.15 -20.69 8.91
C THR A 413 3.33 -20.11 8.12
N TYR A 414 3.17 -18.91 7.54
CA TYR A 414 4.16 -18.22 6.69
C TYR A 414 4.46 -16.82 7.23
N VAL A 415 5.60 -16.28 6.81
CA VAL A 415 6.09 -14.93 7.16
C VAL A 415 5.95 -14.00 5.95
N GLY A 416 5.49 -12.78 6.21
CA GLY A 416 5.20 -11.78 5.18
C GLY A 416 3.86 -12.01 4.49
N PRO A 417 3.38 -11.06 3.68
CA PRO A 417 2.11 -11.18 2.97
C PRO A 417 2.24 -12.01 1.69
N ILE A 418 1.17 -12.68 1.29
CA ILE A 418 1.01 -13.23 -0.06
C ILE A 418 0.70 -12.05 -0.99
N ASN A 419 1.60 -11.75 -1.91
CA ASN A 419 1.42 -10.63 -2.84
C ASN A 419 0.49 -10.98 -4.03
N SER A 420 0.51 -12.23 -4.50
CA SER A 420 -0.36 -12.70 -5.57
C SER A 420 -1.05 -14.00 -5.17
N LEU A 421 -2.32 -13.90 -4.84
CA LEU A 421 -3.12 -15.07 -4.49
C LEU A 421 -3.30 -16.01 -5.68
N VAL A 422 -3.39 -15.49 -6.91
CA VAL A 422 -3.53 -16.27 -8.14
C VAL A 422 -2.29 -17.15 -8.37
N ASP A 423 -1.10 -16.59 -8.19
CA ASP A 423 0.16 -17.35 -8.33
C ASP A 423 0.29 -18.38 -7.22
N CYS A 424 -0.14 -18.02 -6.01
CA CYS A 424 -0.17 -18.94 -4.88
C CYS A 424 -1.06 -20.15 -5.19
N VAL A 425 -2.30 -19.93 -5.65
CA VAL A 425 -3.24 -21.01 -6.00
C VAL A 425 -2.70 -21.91 -7.12
N THR A 426 -1.92 -21.38 -8.05
CA THR A 426 -1.28 -22.16 -9.11
C THR A 426 -0.34 -23.23 -8.55
N ARG A 427 0.33 -22.94 -7.43
CA ARG A 427 1.21 -23.88 -6.73
C ARG A 427 0.46 -24.89 -5.87
N TYR A 428 -0.83 -24.64 -5.58
CA TYR A 428 -1.69 -25.48 -4.78
C TYR A 428 -2.96 -25.89 -5.55
N PRO A 429 -2.84 -26.71 -6.61
CA PRO A 429 -3.94 -27.03 -7.53
C PRO A 429 -5.15 -27.68 -6.86
N GLN A 430 -4.97 -28.34 -5.70
CA GLN A 430 -6.05 -28.88 -4.88
C GLN A 430 -7.03 -27.80 -4.37
N SER A 431 -6.59 -26.56 -4.26
CA SER A 431 -7.40 -25.43 -3.73
C SER A 431 -8.17 -24.68 -4.81
N LYS A 432 -8.14 -25.14 -6.06
CA LYS A 432 -8.76 -24.44 -7.20
C LYS A 432 -10.26 -24.19 -7.00
N GLN A 433 -11.00 -25.16 -6.48
CA GLN A 433 -12.44 -25.01 -6.22
C GLN A 433 -12.70 -23.95 -5.14
N LEU A 434 -11.92 -23.96 -4.07
CA LEU A 434 -12.03 -22.94 -3.00
C LEU A 434 -11.72 -21.55 -3.54
N HIS A 435 -10.73 -21.43 -4.43
CA HIS A 435 -10.43 -20.16 -5.10
C HIS A 435 -11.57 -19.68 -6.00
N GLU A 436 -12.24 -20.58 -6.72
CA GLU A 436 -13.41 -20.21 -7.53
C GLU A 436 -14.57 -19.71 -6.65
N VAL A 437 -14.80 -20.30 -5.48
CA VAL A 437 -15.79 -19.83 -4.49
C VAL A 437 -15.40 -18.46 -3.95
N TYR A 438 -14.13 -18.29 -3.54
CA TYR A 438 -13.60 -17.01 -3.07
C TYR A 438 -13.77 -15.91 -4.13
N GLN A 439 -13.40 -16.18 -5.40
CA GLN A 439 -13.58 -15.22 -6.49
C GLN A 439 -15.04 -14.83 -6.75
N GLN A 440 -15.98 -15.75 -6.55
CA GLN A 440 -17.41 -15.42 -6.68
C GLN A 440 -17.86 -14.47 -5.57
N LYS A 441 -17.41 -14.69 -4.33
CA LYS A 441 -17.74 -13.83 -3.19
C LYS A 441 -17.10 -12.45 -3.29
N THR A 442 -15.82 -12.37 -3.68
CA THR A 442 -15.13 -11.10 -3.88
C THR A 442 -15.69 -10.28 -5.04
N LYS A 443 -16.10 -10.95 -6.11
CA LYS A 443 -16.73 -10.28 -7.27
C LYS A 443 -18.06 -9.61 -6.89
N ALA A 444 -18.77 -10.15 -5.92
CA ALA A 444 -20.02 -9.58 -5.42
C ALA A 444 -19.82 -8.23 -4.70
N LEU A 445 -18.61 -7.95 -4.18
CA LEU A 445 -18.28 -6.66 -3.56
C LEU A 445 -18.19 -5.51 -4.58
N GLY A 446 -17.99 -5.82 -5.87
CA GLY A 446 -17.97 -4.82 -6.95
C GLY A 446 -16.76 -3.84 -6.91
N MET A 447 -15.72 -4.16 -6.14
CA MET A 447 -14.54 -3.32 -5.94
C MET A 447 -13.24 -4.13 -5.98
N SER A 448 -12.09 -3.41 -5.99
CA SER A 448 -10.78 -4.05 -5.86
C SER A 448 -10.63 -4.66 -4.47
N VAL A 449 -10.14 -5.90 -4.41
CA VAL A 449 -9.97 -6.66 -3.17
C VAL A 449 -8.52 -6.69 -2.66
N HIS A 450 -7.59 -6.06 -3.34
CA HIS A 450 -6.16 -6.16 -3.01
C HIS A 450 -5.85 -5.69 -1.58
N THR A 451 -6.33 -4.51 -1.19
CA THR A 451 -6.18 -4.03 0.20
C THR A 451 -6.92 -4.94 1.18
N LEU A 452 -8.08 -5.46 0.79
CA LEU A 452 -8.86 -6.36 1.63
C LEU A 452 -8.11 -7.69 1.85
N GLU A 453 -7.51 -8.27 0.82
CA GLU A 453 -6.66 -9.48 0.90
C GLU A 453 -5.47 -9.27 1.85
N THR A 454 -4.86 -8.11 1.81
CA THR A 454 -3.78 -7.74 2.72
C THR A 454 -4.28 -7.67 4.18
N LEU A 455 -5.37 -6.95 4.43
CA LEU A 455 -5.94 -6.81 5.77
C LEU A 455 -6.40 -8.15 6.34
N MET A 456 -7.05 -9.01 5.52
CA MET A 456 -7.44 -10.35 5.95
C MET A 456 -6.24 -11.16 6.44
N GLN A 457 -5.13 -11.15 5.70
CA GLN A 457 -3.89 -11.82 6.11
C GLN A 457 -3.34 -11.25 7.43
N PHE A 458 -3.37 -9.93 7.59
CA PHE A 458 -2.80 -9.27 8.75
C PHE A 458 -3.56 -9.52 10.04
N TYR A 459 -4.86 -9.76 9.94
CA TYR A 459 -5.71 -10.10 11.08
C TYR A 459 -5.76 -11.62 11.41
N LEU A 460 -5.20 -12.50 10.57
CA LEU A 460 -5.09 -13.94 10.84
C LEU A 460 -3.94 -14.21 11.84
N ASP A 461 -4.15 -13.82 13.09
CA ASP A 461 -3.14 -13.78 14.16
C ASP A 461 -3.20 -14.96 15.15
N GLY A 462 -4.11 -15.92 14.93
CA GLY A 462 -4.33 -17.04 15.81
C GLY A 462 -5.04 -16.70 17.12
N LYS A 463 -5.68 -15.53 17.20
CA LYS A 463 -6.41 -15.08 18.39
C LYS A 463 -7.83 -14.65 18.04
N ARG A 464 -8.01 -13.94 16.93
CA ARG A 464 -9.31 -13.44 16.48
C ARG A 464 -10.09 -14.52 15.76
N THR A 465 -11.38 -14.58 16.02
CA THR A 465 -12.32 -15.37 15.23
C THR A 465 -12.52 -14.76 13.84
N VAL A 466 -12.98 -15.55 12.88
CA VAL A 466 -13.35 -15.06 11.54
C VAL A 466 -14.35 -13.89 11.62
N SER A 467 -15.31 -13.97 12.53
CA SER A 467 -16.27 -12.87 12.76
C SER A 467 -15.59 -11.59 13.25
N GLU A 468 -14.67 -11.69 14.20
CA GLU A 468 -13.93 -10.53 14.71
C GLU A 468 -13.01 -9.94 13.63
N ILE A 469 -12.37 -10.77 12.80
CA ILE A 469 -11.56 -10.30 11.66
C ILE A 469 -12.43 -9.50 10.69
N ALA A 470 -13.58 -10.04 10.29
CA ALA A 470 -14.50 -9.34 9.40
C ALA A 470 -14.95 -7.99 9.96
N GLN A 471 -15.18 -7.94 11.26
CA GLN A 471 -15.57 -6.72 11.95
C GLN A 471 -14.44 -5.69 12.02
N CYS A 472 -13.20 -6.12 12.32
CA CYS A 472 -12.03 -5.23 12.28
C CYS A 472 -11.87 -4.60 10.89
N ILE A 473 -11.97 -5.41 9.83
CA ILE A 473 -11.88 -4.94 8.45
C ILE A 473 -13.05 -3.98 8.12
N GLN A 474 -14.25 -4.28 8.59
CA GLN A 474 -15.38 -3.37 8.42
C GLN A 474 -15.15 -2.02 9.13
N CYS A 475 -14.51 -2.01 10.30
CA CYS A 475 -14.12 -0.77 10.98
C CYS A 475 -13.08 0.02 10.20
N ASP A 476 -12.10 -0.66 9.58
CA ASP A 476 -11.04 -0.01 8.82
C ASP A 476 -11.51 0.50 7.44
N THR A 477 -12.49 -0.18 6.81
CA THR A 477 -12.84 0.02 5.39
C THR A 477 -14.29 0.40 5.13
N LEU A 478 -15.18 0.25 6.11
CA LEU A 478 -16.64 0.33 5.99
C LEU A 478 -17.27 -0.74 5.07
N ILE A 479 -16.50 -1.80 4.75
CA ILE A 479 -16.96 -2.88 3.87
C ILE A 479 -17.44 -4.06 4.71
N GLU A 480 -18.67 -4.48 4.48
CA GLU A 480 -19.18 -5.73 5.03
C GLU A 480 -18.60 -6.91 4.24
N CYS A 481 -17.78 -7.75 4.88
CA CYS A 481 -16.96 -8.75 4.18
C CYS A 481 -16.92 -10.13 4.87
N HIS A 482 -17.85 -10.44 5.79
CA HIS A 482 -17.81 -11.67 6.58
C HIS A 482 -17.68 -12.93 5.70
N GLU A 483 -18.51 -13.07 4.67
CA GLU A 483 -18.49 -14.21 3.75
C GLU A 483 -17.17 -14.31 2.95
N VAL A 484 -16.55 -13.17 2.67
CA VAL A 484 -15.27 -13.11 1.96
C VAL A 484 -14.14 -13.54 2.89
N VAL A 485 -14.11 -13.06 4.14
CA VAL A 485 -13.12 -13.45 5.15
C VAL A 485 -13.20 -14.94 5.42
N SER A 486 -14.40 -15.50 5.63
CA SER A 486 -14.59 -16.93 5.83
C SER A 486 -14.05 -17.76 4.67
N SER A 487 -14.42 -17.42 3.44
CA SER A 487 -13.94 -18.15 2.24
C SER A 487 -12.45 -17.97 1.98
N PHE A 488 -11.87 -16.83 2.38
CA PHE A 488 -10.42 -16.60 2.29
C PHE A 488 -9.66 -17.49 3.27
N ALA A 489 -10.13 -17.59 4.52
CA ALA A 489 -9.53 -18.47 5.53
C ALA A 489 -9.59 -19.94 5.09
N GLU A 490 -10.74 -20.41 4.57
CA GLU A 490 -10.90 -21.74 4.01
C GLU A 490 -9.97 -22.00 2.81
N LEU A 491 -9.77 -21.01 1.94
CA LEU A 491 -8.84 -21.12 0.83
C LEU A 491 -7.40 -21.30 1.31
N LEU A 492 -6.96 -20.47 2.27
CA LEU A 492 -5.62 -20.57 2.83
C LEU A 492 -5.42 -21.89 3.60
N GLU A 493 -6.44 -22.37 4.31
CA GLU A 493 -6.42 -23.67 4.99
C GLU A 493 -6.28 -24.83 3.99
N GLY A 494 -7.04 -24.80 2.88
CA GLY A 494 -6.95 -25.78 1.80
C GLY A 494 -5.57 -25.80 1.13
N MET A 495 -4.81 -24.71 1.19
CA MET A 495 -3.41 -24.63 0.77
C MET A 495 -2.42 -25.02 1.88
N GLY A 496 -2.87 -25.21 3.12
CA GLY A 496 -2.02 -25.48 4.28
C GLY A 496 -1.23 -24.25 4.77
N LEU A 497 -1.66 -23.04 4.38
CA LEU A 497 -1.02 -21.78 4.72
C LEU A 497 -1.54 -21.17 6.03
N VAL A 498 -2.65 -21.67 6.54
CA VAL A 498 -3.17 -21.36 7.88
C VAL A 498 -3.55 -22.67 8.58
N LYS A 499 -3.65 -22.62 9.90
CA LYS A 499 -4.11 -23.71 10.76
C LYS A 499 -5.23 -23.19 11.64
N GLU A 500 -6.33 -23.92 11.71
CA GLU A 500 -7.37 -23.72 12.72
C GLU A 500 -6.83 -24.12 14.10
N LYS A 501 -7.14 -23.33 15.13
CA LYS A 501 -6.74 -23.51 16.54
C LYS A 501 -7.85 -24.08 17.40
#